data_2b781bfee9e127e3f1b2faf4ec3a7a64
#
_entry.id   2b781bfee9e127e3f1b2faf4ec3a7a64
#
_cell.length_a   1.000
_cell.length_b   1.000
_cell.length_c   1.000
_cell.angle_alpha   90.00
_cell.angle_beta   90.00
_cell.angle_gamma   90.00
#
_symmetry.space_group_name_H-M   'P 1'
#
loop_
_entity.id
_entity.type
_entity.pdbx_description
1 polymer ?
#
loop_
_entity_poly.entity_id
_entity_poly.type
_entity_poly.pdbx_seq_one_letter_code
_entity_poly.pdbx_strand_id
1 'polypeptide(L)'
;MKTQQRNIDFSGKDFVMPDPFTNQSITLKNSPIEEEIPNFTVEVASTKHVFWIKEICDVTLSSAIARGTGISGRSPELLESKIKKGEAIIAFTLEGKWAGFSFISSWEDGRYVSNSGLIVAPEFRHTGLAKTIKRKIFELSRQKYPDAKIFSLTTGLAVMKMNHELGFEPVTYSELTTDEVFWENCKSCVNCPILLSKERKNCLCTAMLYDPKHNESLNKKNETILKIQK
;
A
#
# COMPACT_ATOMS: atom_id res chain seq x y z
N MET A 1 6.05 45.07 17.02
CA MET A 1 5.46 44.80 15.70
C MET A 1 4.59 43.57 15.87
N LYS A 2 3.26 43.71 15.75
CA LYS A 2 2.30 42.59 15.88
C LYS A 2 2.11 41.99 14.48
N THR A 3 2.47 40.72 14.30
CA THR A 3 2.25 39.95 13.08
C THR A 3 0.77 39.55 13.03
N GLN A 4 0.00 40.15 12.12
CA GLN A 4 -1.36 39.73 11.84
C GLN A 4 -1.31 38.43 11.01
N GLN A 5 -1.74 37.30 11.61
CA GLN A 5 -2.12 36.10 10.86
C GLN A 5 -3.42 36.40 10.10
N ARG A 6 -3.35 36.34 8.78
CA ARG A 6 -4.54 36.34 7.90
C ARG A 6 -5.07 34.92 7.83
N ASN A 7 -6.25 34.70 8.38
CA ASN A 7 -7.06 33.52 8.12
C ASN A 7 -7.60 33.62 6.68
N ILE A 8 -7.23 32.65 5.83
CA ILE A 8 -7.78 32.52 4.48
C ILE A 8 -8.98 31.58 4.60
N ASP A 9 -10.17 32.10 4.35
CA ASP A 9 -11.42 31.34 4.33
C ASP A 9 -11.59 30.71 2.94
N PHE A 10 -11.65 29.37 2.88
CA PHE A 10 -11.84 28.57 1.66
C PHE A 10 -13.31 28.18 1.40
N SER A 11 -14.28 28.96 1.82
CA SER A 11 -15.69 28.71 1.53
C SER A 11 -16.08 29.15 0.11
N GLY A 12 -15.86 28.31 -0.88
CA GLY A 12 -16.61 28.19 -2.14
C GLY A 12 -16.95 29.45 -2.97
N LYS A 13 -16.23 30.55 -2.84
CA LYS A 13 -16.42 31.76 -3.66
C LYS A 13 -15.29 31.91 -4.66
N ASP A 14 -15.63 32.35 -5.87
CA ASP A 14 -14.66 32.66 -6.93
C ASP A 14 -13.58 33.59 -6.39
N PHE A 15 -12.32 33.17 -6.51
CA PHE A 15 -11.18 33.94 -6.05
C PHE A 15 -10.77 34.94 -7.14
N VAL A 16 -10.93 36.23 -6.88
CA VAL A 16 -10.54 37.30 -7.81
C VAL A 16 -9.18 37.83 -7.40
N MET A 17 -8.18 37.66 -8.26
CA MET A 17 -6.86 38.30 -8.09
C MET A 17 -6.72 39.47 -9.08
N PRO A 18 -6.18 40.63 -8.64
CA PRO A 18 -5.82 41.68 -9.57
C PRO A 18 -4.56 41.25 -10.36
N ASP A 19 -4.61 41.40 -11.68
CA ASP A 19 -3.44 41.23 -12.53
C ASP A 19 -2.46 42.41 -12.25
N PRO A 20 -1.23 42.13 -11.81
CA PRO A 20 -0.27 43.17 -11.46
C PRO A 20 0.23 43.99 -12.67
N PHE A 21 -0.07 43.57 -13.91
CA PHE A 21 0.42 44.24 -15.12
C PHE A 21 -0.68 44.95 -15.93
N THR A 22 -1.93 44.57 -15.82
CA THR A 22 -2.99 45.10 -16.67
C THR A 22 -4.11 45.79 -15.90
N ASN A 23 -4.14 45.76 -14.59
CA ASN A 23 -5.23 46.24 -13.72
C ASN A 23 -6.63 45.65 -14.05
N GLN A 24 -6.67 44.53 -14.79
CA GLN A 24 -7.90 43.77 -15.06
C GLN A 24 -8.06 42.64 -14.06
N SER A 25 -9.27 42.44 -13.57
CA SER A 25 -9.57 41.35 -12.65
C SER A 25 -9.69 40.02 -13.42
N ILE A 26 -8.82 39.06 -13.14
CA ILE A 26 -8.93 37.71 -13.68
C ILE A 26 -9.83 36.91 -12.74
N THR A 27 -11.02 36.55 -13.19
CA THR A 27 -11.92 35.64 -12.48
C THR A 27 -11.54 34.21 -12.81
N LEU A 28 -10.85 33.53 -11.91
CA LEU A 28 -10.65 32.09 -12.00
C LEU A 28 -11.98 31.42 -11.64
N LYS A 29 -12.72 30.96 -12.66
CA LYS A 29 -13.87 30.10 -12.42
C LYS A 29 -13.39 28.78 -11.85
N ASN A 30 -13.59 28.57 -10.56
CA ASN A 30 -13.55 27.24 -9.95
C ASN A 30 -14.79 26.46 -10.42
N SER A 31 -14.78 25.95 -11.65
CA SER A 31 -15.60 24.79 -11.96
C SER A 31 -14.94 23.61 -11.23
N PRO A 32 -15.61 22.88 -10.34
CA PRO A 32 -15.12 21.61 -9.91
C PRO A 32 -15.00 20.76 -11.17
N ILE A 33 -13.77 20.46 -11.59
CA ILE A 33 -13.52 19.30 -12.43
C ILE A 33 -13.87 18.17 -11.46
N GLU A 34 -15.09 17.65 -11.52
CA GLU A 34 -15.40 16.32 -11.01
C GLU A 34 -14.53 15.39 -11.87
N GLU A 35 -13.28 15.17 -11.41
CA GLU A 35 -12.51 14.04 -11.86
C GLU A 35 -13.35 12.82 -11.49
N GLU A 36 -14.04 12.23 -12.48
CA GLU A 36 -14.70 10.95 -12.32
C GLU A 36 -13.66 9.99 -11.76
N ILE A 37 -13.79 9.64 -10.47
CA ILE A 37 -12.93 8.63 -9.85
C ILE A 37 -13.18 7.35 -10.64
N PRO A 38 -12.20 6.83 -11.38
CA PRO A 38 -12.44 5.67 -12.22
C PRO A 38 -12.98 4.52 -11.36
N ASN A 39 -14.11 3.96 -11.76
CA ASN A 39 -14.61 2.76 -11.11
C ASN A 39 -13.69 1.58 -11.45
N PHE A 40 -13.24 0.86 -10.43
CA PHE A 40 -12.35 -0.26 -10.58
C PHE A 40 -13.03 -1.57 -10.17
N THR A 41 -12.79 -2.62 -10.95
CA THR A 41 -13.02 -4.00 -10.50
C THR A 41 -11.77 -4.49 -9.78
N VAL A 42 -11.92 -4.95 -8.54
CA VAL A 42 -10.81 -5.49 -7.72
C VAL A 42 -11.18 -6.90 -7.28
N GLU A 43 -10.45 -7.89 -7.76
CA GLU A 43 -10.78 -9.30 -7.55
C GLU A 43 -9.56 -10.16 -7.22
N VAL A 44 -9.79 -11.40 -6.77
CA VAL A 44 -8.73 -12.40 -6.62
C VAL A 44 -8.26 -12.81 -8.01
N ALA A 45 -6.94 -12.73 -8.22
CA ALA A 45 -6.35 -13.10 -9.48
C ALA A 45 -6.49 -14.61 -9.75
N SER A 46 -6.68 -14.96 -11.04
CA SER A 46 -6.83 -16.31 -11.52
C SER A 46 -6.07 -16.48 -12.84
N THR A 47 -6.03 -17.70 -13.39
CA THR A 47 -5.28 -18.04 -14.60
C THR A 47 -5.57 -17.14 -15.81
N LYS A 48 -6.78 -16.57 -15.91
CA LYS A 48 -7.14 -15.59 -16.97
C LYS A 48 -6.29 -14.31 -16.93
N HIS A 49 -5.63 -14.03 -15.81
CA HIS A 49 -4.85 -12.80 -15.59
C HIS A 49 -3.33 -12.97 -15.85
N VAL A 50 -2.88 -14.16 -16.18
CA VAL A 50 -1.45 -14.44 -16.45
C VAL A 50 -0.89 -13.55 -17.56
N PHE A 51 -1.71 -13.14 -18.50
CA PHE A 51 -1.35 -12.24 -19.60
C PHE A 51 -0.74 -10.90 -19.11
N TRP A 52 -1.15 -10.41 -17.94
CA TRP A 52 -0.73 -9.12 -17.40
C TRP A 52 0.61 -9.15 -16.64
N ILE A 53 1.22 -10.32 -16.47
CA ILE A 53 2.45 -10.49 -15.68
C ILE A 53 3.57 -9.59 -16.18
N LYS A 54 3.76 -9.51 -17.50
CA LYS A 54 4.80 -8.67 -18.08
C LYS A 54 4.62 -7.21 -17.69
N GLU A 55 3.42 -6.67 -17.83
CA GLU A 55 3.10 -5.28 -17.50
C GLU A 55 3.28 -5.02 -16.00
N ILE A 56 2.84 -5.94 -15.13
CA ILE A 56 3.03 -5.87 -13.68
C ILE A 56 4.52 -5.79 -13.33
N CYS A 57 5.36 -6.62 -13.94
CA CYS A 57 6.81 -6.61 -13.74
C CYS A 57 7.44 -5.30 -14.21
N ASP A 58 7.10 -4.84 -15.41
CA ASP A 58 7.66 -3.61 -16.01
C ASP A 58 7.32 -2.37 -15.17
N VAL A 59 6.05 -2.23 -14.74
CA VAL A 59 5.61 -1.12 -13.88
C VAL A 59 6.22 -1.21 -12.48
N THR A 60 6.41 -2.42 -11.95
CA THR A 60 7.08 -2.61 -10.66
C THR A 60 8.53 -2.16 -10.72
N LEU A 61 9.26 -2.57 -11.75
CA LEU A 61 10.66 -2.21 -11.98
C LEU A 61 10.83 -0.68 -12.17
N SER A 62 10.07 -0.10 -13.10
CA SER A 62 10.14 1.35 -13.37
C SER A 62 9.79 2.19 -12.13
N SER A 63 8.81 1.75 -11.35
CA SER A 63 8.43 2.41 -10.11
C SER A 63 9.48 2.29 -9.00
N ALA A 64 10.19 1.16 -8.92
CA ALA A 64 11.28 0.98 -7.95
C ALA A 64 12.48 1.87 -8.31
N ILE A 65 12.83 1.95 -9.59
CA ILE A 65 13.90 2.83 -10.11
C ILE A 65 13.55 4.29 -9.80
N ALA A 66 12.35 4.74 -10.14
CA ALA A 66 11.91 6.12 -9.93
C ALA A 66 11.91 6.55 -8.45
N ARG A 67 11.66 5.61 -7.52
CA ARG A 67 11.69 5.88 -6.07
C ARG A 67 13.08 5.71 -5.45
N GLY A 68 14.04 5.11 -6.14
CA GLY A 68 15.34 4.75 -5.58
C GLY A 68 15.25 3.77 -4.40
N THR A 69 14.16 2.99 -4.31
CA THR A 69 13.95 2.04 -3.19
C THR A 69 12.96 0.95 -3.58
N GLY A 70 12.95 -0.11 -2.78
CA GLY A 70 12.05 -1.26 -2.95
C GLY A 70 12.67 -2.41 -3.75
N ILE A 71 11.97 -3.53 -3.76
CA ILE A 71 12.36 -4.72 -4.50
C ILE A 71 12.01 -4.49 -5.97
N SER A 72 13.01 -4.37 -6.84
CA SER A 72 12.85 -4.13 -8.27
C SER A 72 12.66 -5.41 -9.08
N GLY A 73 13.32 -6.50 -8.68
CA GLY A 73 13.24 -7.79 -9.36
C GLY A 73 12.06 -8.62 -8.88
N ARG A 74 11.04 -8.78 -9.71
CA ARG A 74 9.97 -9.77 -9.52
C ARG A 74 10.02 -10.74 -10.67
N SER A 75 10.20 -12.03 -10.37
CA SER A 75 10.21 -13.02 -11.45
C SER A 75 8.80 -13.26 -11.96
N PRO A 76 8.62 -13.35 -13.29
CA PRO A 76 7.33 -13.70 -13.89
C PRO A 76 6.77 -15.03 -13.35
N GLU A 77 7.64 -16.01 -13.09
CA GLU A 77 7.27 -17.34 -12.57
C GLU A 77 6.68 -17.24 -11.16
N LEU A 78 7.24 -16.37 -10.32
CA LEU A 78 6.70 -16.11 -8.99
C LEU A 78 5.28 -15.55 -9.11
N LEU A 79 5.08 -14.52 -9.94
CA LEU A 79 3.77 -13.90 -10.10
C LEU A 79 2.76 -14.88 -10.71
N GLU A 80 3.17 -15.67 -11.69
CA GLU A 80 2.34 -16.72 -12.29
C GLU A 80 1.89 -17.74 -11.24
N SER A 81 2.81 -18.22 -10.41
CA SER A 81 2.49 -19.13 -9.30
C SER A 81 1.48 -18.52 -8.35
N LYS A 82 1.65 -17.23 -7.95
CA LYS A 82 0.75 -16.52 -7.05
C LYS A 82 -0.65 -16.36 -7.66
N ILE A 83 -0.73 -16.02 -8.93
CA ILE A 83 -1.98 -15.89 -9.69
C ILE A 83 -2.70 -17.25 -9.76
N LYS A 84 -2.00 -18.31 -10.16
CA LYS A 84 -2.58 -19.67 -10.28
C LYS A 84 -3.10 -20.21 -8.94
N LYS A 85 -2.45 -19.88 -7.82
CA LYS A 85 -2.85 -20.29 -6.47
C LYS A 85 -3.97 -19.42 -5.87
N GLY A 86 -4.41 -18.36 -6.57
CA GLY A 86 -5.35 -17.39 -6.00
C GLY A 86 -4.76 -16.69 -4.76
N GLU A 87 -3.47 -16.40 -4.79
CA GLU A 87 -2.72 -15.71 -3.73
C GLU A 87 -2.39 -14.26 -4.13
N ALA A 88 -3.16 -13.70 -5.05
CA ALA A 88 -2.98 -12.34 -5.51
C ALA A 88 -4.31 -11.62 -5.70
N ILE A 89 -4.29 -10.30 -5.59
CA ILE A 89 -5.37 -9.39 -5.94
C ILE A 89 -4.94 -8.61 -7.17
N ILE A 90 -5.85 -8.45 -8.11
CA ILE A 90 -5.66 -7.68 -9.33
C ILE A 90 -6.80 -6.70 -9.52
N ALA A 91 -6.51 -5.56 -10.11
CA ALA A 91 -7.47 -4.50 -10.36
C ALA A 91 -7.47 -4.09 -11.84
N PHE A 92 -8.66 -3.77 -12.35
CA PHE A 92 -8.91 -3.30 -13.70
C PHE A 92 -9.84 -2.10 -13.69
N THR A 93 -9.74 -1.24 -14.71
CA THR A 93 -10.80 -0.28 -15.05
C THR A 93 -12.02 -1.04 -15.59
N LEU A 94 -13.16 -0.36 -15.73
CA LEU A 94 -14.36 -0.96 -16.34
C LEU A 94 -14.14 -1.35 -17.81
N GLU A 95 -13.22 -0.68 -18.49
CA GLU A 95 -12.83 -0.98 -19.88
C GLU A 95 -11.84 -2.16 -19.97
N GLY A 96 -11.48 -2.78 -18.82
CA GLY A 96 -10.61 -3.94 -18.78
C GLY A 96 -9.10 -3.62 -18.82
N LYS A 97 -8.70 -2.35 -18.64
CA LYS A 97 -7.28 -1.98 -18.54
C LYS A 97 -6.75 -2.35 -17.16
N TRP A 98 -5.56 -2.94 -17.11
CA TRP A 98 -4.92 -3.25 -15.83
C TRP A 98 -4.63 -1.96 -15.03
N ALA A 99 -4.95 -2.01 -13.74
CA ALA A 99 -4.84 -0.84 -12.88
C ALA A 99 -3.98 -1.06 -11.63
N GLY A 100 -3.85 -2.31 -11.16
CA GLY A 100 -3.02 -2.56 -9.98
C GLY A 100 -2.96 -4.03 -9.57
N PHE A 101 -2.03 -4.34 -8.65
CA PHE A 101 -1.74 -5.70 -8.23
C PHE A 101 -1.18 -5.73 -6.81
N SER A 102 -1.36 -6.86 -6.11
CA SER A 102 -0.66 -7.23 -4.88
C SER A 102 -0.76 -8.72 -4.68
N PHE A 103 0.17 -9.33 -3.93
CA PHE A 103 0.14 -10.76 -3.64
C PHE A 103 0.56 -11.07 -2.21
N ILE A 104 0.25 -12.29 -1.77
CA ILE A 104 0.66 -12.84 -0.48
C ILE A 104 1.71 -13.93 -0.68
N SER A 105 2.60 -14.05 0.32
CA SER A 105 3.47 -15.21 0.46
C SER A 105 3.46 -15.67 1.90
N SER A 106 3.40 -16.98 2.11
CA SER A 106 3.46 -17.60 3.44
C SER A 106 4.88 -18.06 3.73
N TRP A 107 5.25 -18.03 5.00
CA TRP A 107 6.57 -18.35 5.53
C TRP A 107 6.42 -19.19 6.80
N GLU A 108 7.41 -20.02 7.09
CA GLU A 108 7.43 -20.85 8.31
C GLU A 108 6.12 -21.65 8.46
N ASP A 109 5.76 -22.43 7.43
CA ASP A 109 4.54 -23.27 7.39
C ASP A 109 3.25 -22.49 7.68
N GLY A 110 3.17 -21.25 7.19
CA GLY A 110 1.99 -20.41 7.31
C GLY A 110 1.88 -19.66 8.65
N ARG A 111 2.88 -19.70 9.51
CA ARG A 111 2.92 -18.85 10.74
C ARG A 111 3.00 -17.36 10.43
N TYR A 112 3.65 -17.02 9.32
CA TYR A 112 3.78 -15.66 8.84
C TYR A 112 3.27 -15.53 7.42
N VAL A 113 2.67 -14.39 7.11
CA VAL A 113 2.23 -14.02 5.77
C VAL A 113 2.72 -12.62 5.45
N SER A 114 3.38 -12.44 4.32
CA SER A 114 3.74 -11.11 3.83
C SER A 114 2.75 -10.61 2.79
N ASN A 115 2.26 -9.36 2.95
CA ASN A 115 1.57 -8.63 1.90
C ASN A 115 2.61 -7.89 1.03
N SER A 116 2.80 -8.34 -0.18
CA SER A 116 3.89 -7.95 -1.05
C SER A 116 3.42 -7.38 -2.39
N GLY A 117 4.29 -6.63 -3.05
CA GLY A 117 4.12 -6.22 -4.44
C GLY A 117 2.92 -5.29 -4.68
N LEU A 118 2.49 -4.50 -3.68
CA LEU A 118 1.45 -3.50 -3.91
C LEU A 118 1.94 -2.47 -4.94
N ILE A 119 1.28 -2.48 -6.08
CA ILE A 119 1.56 -1.57 -7.20
C ILE A 119 0.25 -1.08 -7.82
N VAL A 120 0.21 0.18 -8.18
CA VAL A 120 -0.86 0.81 -8.96
C VAL A 120 -0.22 1.42 -10.19
N ALA A 121 -0.82 1.19 -11.35
CA ALA A 121 -0.39 1.78 -12.61
C ALA A 121 -0.32 3.31 -12.47
N PRO A 122 0.70 3.98 -13.04
CA PRO A 122 0.96 5.40 -12.81
C PRO A 122 -0.24 6.31 -12.99
N GLU A 123 -1.04 6.08 -14.02
CA GLU A 123 -2.21 6.85 -14.38
C GLU A 123 -3.39 6.72 -13.41
N PHE A 124 -3.41 5.69 -12.58
CA PHE A 124 -4.47 5.43 -11.58
C PHE A 124 -4.02 5.68 -10.15
N ARG A 125 -2.86 6.31 -9.95
CA ARG A 125 -2.41 6.74 -8.62
C ARG A 125 -3.29 7.89 -8.11
N HIS A 126 -3.34 8.03 -6.80
CA HIS A 126 -4.13 9.05 -6.10
C HIS A 126 -5.66 8.88 -6.19
N THR A 127 -6.17 7.82 -6.83
CA THR A 127 -7.62 7.49 -6.92
C THR A 127 -8.16 6.69 -5.73
N GLY A 128 -7.34 6.38 -4.74
CA GLY A 128 -7.74 5.50 -3.63
C GLY A 128 -7.59 4.00 -3.93
N LEU A 129 -7.30 3.59 -5.17
CA LEU A 129 -7.20 2.19 -5.59
C LEU A 129 -6.20 1.37 -4.74
N ALA A 130 -5.04 1.97 -4.39
CA ALA A 130 -4.06 1.30 -3.53
C ALA A 130 -4.65 0.87 -2.19
N LYS A 131 -5.52 1.68 -1.59
CA LYS A 131 -6.21 1.38 -0.32
C LYS A 131 -7.19 0.21 -0.49
N THR A 132 -7.92 0.18 -1.60
CA THR A 132 -8.85 -0.92 -1.93
C THR A 132 -8.09 -2.23 -2.13
N ILE A 133 -7.02 -2.23 -2.93
CA ILE A 133 -6.17 -3.43 -3.15
C ILE A 133 -5.56 -3.89 -1.81
N LYS A 134 -5.05 -2.96 -0.99
CA LYS A 134 -4.43 -3.29 0.30
C LYS A 134 -5.43 -3.93 1.27
N ARG A 135 -6.65 -3.44 1.33
CA ARG A 135 -7.71 -4.06 2.13
C ARG A 135 -8.04 -5.46 1.63
N LYS A 136 -8.24 -5.62 0.33
CA LYS A 136 -8.56 -6.92 -0.29
C LYS A 136 -7.47 -7.97 -0.08
N ILE A 137 -6.19 -7.59 -0.23
CA ILE A 137 -5.09 -8.54 0.00
C ILE A 137 -4.95 -8.90 1.49
N PHE A 138 -5.26 -7.99 2.40
CA PHE A 138 -5.32 -8.27 3.82
C PHE A 138 -6.47 -9.24 4.14
N GLU A 139 -7.68 -9.00 3.64
CA GLU A 139 -8.83 -9.88 3.79
C GLU A 139 -8.51 -11.29 3.26
N LEU A 140 -7.91 -11.40 2.07
CA LEU A 140 -7.47 -12.66 1.48
C LEU A 140 -6.44 -13.37 2.37
N SER A 141 -5.50 -12.63 2.96
CA SER A 141 -4.52 -13.18 3.90
C SER A 141 -5.20 -13.76 5.14
N ARG A 142 -6.16 -13.04 5.72
CA ARG A 142 -6.93 -13.50 6.87
C ARG A 142 -7.78 -14.72 6.57
N GLN A 143 -8.36 -14.77 5.36
CA GLN A 143 -9.18 -15.90 4.92
C GLN A 143 -8.35 -17.18 4.74
N LYS A 144 -7.19 -17.07 4.08
CA LYS A 144 -6.34 -18.23 3.77
C LYS A 144 -5.49 -18.70 4.97
N TYR A 145 -5.11 -17.75 5.84
CA TYR A 145 -4.21 -17.99 6.98
C TYR A 145 -4.74 -17.28 8.24
N PRO A 146 -5.84 -17.78 8.83
CA PRO A 146 -6.55 -17.07 9.92
C PRO A 146 -5.68 -16.82 11.16
N ASP A 147 -4.76 -17.71 11.46
CA ASP A 147 -3.90 -17.63 12.65
C ASP A 147 -2.53 -16.98 12.39
N ALA A 148 -2.21 -16.71 11.12
CA ALA A 148 -0.91 -16.17 10.74
C ALA A 148 -0.73 -14.72 11.20
N LYS A 149 0.48 -14.39 11.62
CA LYS A 149 0.95 -13.01 11.70
C LYS A 149 1.14 -12.46 10.29
N ILE A 150 0.51 -11.31 9.98
CA ILE A 150 0.63 -10.70 8.66
C ILE A 150 1.59 -9.51 8.76
N PHE A 151 2.60 -9.45 7.89
CA PHE A 151 3.57 -8.38 7.94
C PHE A 151 3.80 -7.69 6.60
N SER A 152 4.37 -6.50 6.67
CA SER A 152 4.72 -5.67 5.52
C SER A 152 6.00 -4.88 5.82
N LEU A 153 6.93 -4.84 4.86
CA LEU A 153 8.10 -3.96 4.88
C LEU A 153 7.89 -2.83 3.88
N THR A 154 8.00 -1.59 4.32
CA THR A 154 7.76 -0.44 3.45
C THR A 154 8.59 0.78 3.83
N THR A 155 9.01 1.56 2.83
CA THR A 155 9.57 2.91 3.00
C THR A 155 8.52 4.01 2.80
N GLY A 156 7.30 3.65 2.36
CA GLY A 156 6.27 4.60 1.96
C GLY A 156 5.30 4.96 3.08
N LEU A 157 5.26 6.24 3.49
CA LEU A 157 4.33 6.72 4.51
C LEU A 157 2.86 6.38 4.20
N ALA A 158 2.46 6.47 2.92
CA ALA A 158 1.08 6.12 2.52
C ALA A 158 0.76 4.64 2.82
N VAL A 159 1.71 3.73 2.58
CA VAL A 159 1.54 2.31 2.90
C VAL A 159 1.53 2.08 4.40
N MET A 160 2.36 2.80 5.17
CA MET A 160 2.34 2.73 6.65
C MET A 160 0.97 3.14 7.19
N LYS A 161 0.38 4.23 6.68
CA LYS A 161 -0.97 4.68 7.09
C LYS A 161 -2.03 3.64 6.78
N MET A 162 -2.02 3.06 5.57
CA MET A 162 -2.97 2.00 5.19
C MET A 162 -2.80 0.74 6.04
N ASN A 163 -1.57 0.37 6.39
CA ASN A 163 -1.30 -0.74 7.29
C ASN A 163 -1.86 -0.47 8.68
N HIS A 164 -1.60 0.72 9.23
CA HIS A 164 -2.09 1.12 10.56
C HIS A 164 -3.62 1.07 10.62
N GLU A 165 -4.32 1.58 9.61
CA GLU A 165 -5.79 1.49 9.51
C GLU A 165 -6.33 0.05 9.49
N LEU A 166 -5.51 -0.93 9.10
CA LEU A 166 -5.83 -2.36 9.12
C LEU A 166 -5.40 -3.07 10.42
N GLY A 167 -4.88 -2.32 11.41
CA GLY A 167 -4.45 -2.86 12.68
C GLY A 167 -3.02 -3.41 12.70
N PHE A 168 -2.19 -3.05 11.71
CA PHE A 168 -0.76 -3.33 11.79
C PHE A 168 -0.08 -2.29 12.68
N GLU A 169 0.88 -2.74 13.47
CA GLU A 169 1.73 -1.87 14.27
C GLU A 169 3.20 -1.95 13.83
N PRO A 170 3.97 -0.86 13.99
CA PRO A 170 5.42 -0.90 13.80
C PRO A 170 6.06 -1.87 14.78
N VAL A 171 6.95 -2.71 14.27
CA VAL A 171 7.67 -3.70 15.08
C VAL A 171 9.16 -3.73 14.74
N THR A 172 9.95 -4.37 15.57
CA THR A 172 11.35 -4.64 15.26
C THR A 172 11.46 -5.78 14.23
N TYR A 173 12.56 -5.83 13.50
CA TYR A 173 12.79 -6.88 12.50
C TYR A 173 12.88 -8.28 13.12
N SER A 174 13.24 -8.37 14.39
CA SER A 174 13.29 -9.65 15.13
C SER A 174 11.92 -10.28 15.38
N GLU A 175 10.83 -9.51 15.18
CA GLU A 175 9.46 -10.02 15.31
C GLU A 175 8.89 -10.56 13.99
N LEU A 176 9.64 -10.39 12.90
CA LEU A 176 9.30 -10.93 11.59
C LEU A 176 9.76 -12.38 11.44
N THR A 177 9.44 -12.97 10.31
CA THR A 177 9.89 -14.33 9.96
C THR A 177 11.42 -14.44 9.94
N THR A 178 11.93 -15.56 10.41
CA THR A 178 13.35 -15.94 10.31
C THR A 178 13.68 -16.68 9.02
N ASP A 179 12.68 -16.95 8.18
CA ASP A 179 12.83 -17.70 6.93
C ASP A 179 13.84 -17.03 5.99
N GLU A 180 14.91 -17.71 5.69
CA GLU A 180 16.00 -17.21 4.83
C GLU A 180 15.49 -16.86 3.42
N VAL A 181 14.55 -17.61 2.88
CA VAL A 181 13.99 -17.38 1.54
C VAL A 181 13.27 -16.03 1.48
N PHE A 182 12.63 -15.61 2.59
CA PHE A 182 12.06 -14.26 2.67
C PHE A 182 13.15 -13.19 2.52
N TRP A 183 14.23 -13.31 3.28
CA TRP A 183 15.31 -12.31 3.31
C TRP A 183 16.12 -12.27 2.02
N GLU A 184 16.20 -13.38 1.29
CA GLU A 184 16.80 -13.44 -0.05
C GLU A 184 16.14 -12.48 -1.05
N ASN A 185 14.83 -12.21 -0.92
CA ASN A 185 14.14 -11.25 -1.78
C ASN A 185 14.68 -9.81 -1.64
N CYS A 186 15.29 -9.48 -0.50
CA CYS A 186 15.90 -8.17 -0.30
C CYS A 186 17.18 -7.95 -1.13
N LYS A 187 17.79 -9.01 -1.68
CA LYS A 187 19.01 -8.92 -2.52
C LYS A 187 18.83 -8.03 -3.75
N SER A 188 17.61 -7.96 -4.29
CA SER A 188 17.31 -7.08 -5.44
C SER A 188 17.00 -5.62 -5.06
N CYS A 189 17.01 -5.29 -3.76
CA CYS A 189 16.74 -3.94 -3.26
C CYS A 189 18.03 -3.14 -3.15
N VAL A 190 18.02 -1.87 -3.57
CA VAL A 190 19.16 -0.95 -3.42
C VAL A 190 19.61 -0.75 -1.96
N ASN A 191 18.72 -1.02 -1.00
CA ASN A 191 19.01 -0.90 0.44
C ASN A 191 19.55 -2.23 1.04
N CYS A 192 19.77 -3.27 0.24
CA CYS A 192 20.30 -4.54 0.72
C CYS A 192 21.62 -4.39 1.51
N PRO A 193 22.59 -3.58 1.08
CA PRO A 193 23.83 -3.38 1.86
C PRO A 193 23.58 -2.84 3.26
N ILE A 194 22.57 -1.97 3.44
CA ILE A 194 22.19 -1.46 4.77
C ILE A 194 21.64 -2.58 5.64
N LEU A 195 20.72 -3.39 5.10
CA LEU A 195 20.18 -4.55 5.81
C LEU A 195 21.26 -5.50 6.27
N LEU A 196 22.21 -5.83 5.39
CA LEU A 196 23.31 -6.75 5.70
C LEU A 196 24.28 -6.16 6.72
N SER A 197 24.61 -4.87 6.64
CA SER A 197 25.48 -4.18 7.61
C SER A 197 24.91 -4.13 9.03
N LYS A 198 23.60 -4.32 9.16
CA LYS A 198 22.87 -4.37 10.43
C LYS A 198 22.46 -5.79 10.81
N GLU A 199 23.08 -6.81 10.22
CA GLU A 199 22.80 -8.22 10.50
C GLU A 199 21.29 -8.55 10.40
N ARG A 200 20.59 -7.94 9.45
CA ARG A 200 19.14 -8.03 9.23
C ARG A 200 18.27 -7.54 10.41
N LYS A 201 18.86 -6.81 11.37
CA LYS A 201 18.12 -6.27 12.52
C LYS A 201 17.44 -4.93 12.22
N ASN A 202 17.83 -4.25 11.12
CA ASN A 202 17.29 -2.95 10.71
C ASN A 202 17.56 -2.66 9.23
N CYS A 203 16.71 -1.84 8.63
CA CYS A 203 16.85 -1.29 7.28
C CYS A 203 16.10 0.03 7.19
N LEU A 204 16.09 0.69 6.00
CA LEU A 204 15.27 1.88 5.75
C LEU A 204 13.75 1.58 5.63
N CYS A 205 13.36 0.31 5.51
CA CYS A 205 11.96 -0.07 5.57
C CYS A 205 11.47 -0.09 7.01
N THR A 206 10.25 0.41 7.23
CA THR A 206 9.52 0.15 8.48
C THR A 206 8.90 -1.24 8.40
N ALA A 207 9.19 -2.07 9.41
CA ALA A 207 8.51 -3.34 9.61
C ALA A 207 7.16 -3.06 10.29
N MET A 208 6.09 -3.61 9.75
CA MET A 208 4.75 -3.51 10.33
C MET A 208 4.12 -4.89 10.40
N LEU A 209 3.52 -5.21 11.55
CA LEU A 209 2.97 -6.53 11.86
C LEU A 209 1.52 -6.42 12.33
N TYR A 210 0.66 -7.25 11.79
CA TYR A 210 -0.65 -7.55 12.33
C TYR A 210 -0.59 -8.91 13.03
N ASP A 211 -0.80 -8.93 14.35
CA ASP A 211 -0.93 -10.17 15.13
C ASP A 211 -2.41 -10.39 15.48
N PRO A 212 -3.06 -11.46 14.96
CA PRO A 212 -4.48 -11.69 15.20
C PRO A 212 -4.81 -11.83 16.68
N LYS A 213 -3.92 -12.48 17.47
CA LYS A 213 -4.15 -12.69 18.91
C LYS A 213 -4.11 -11.38 19.69
N HIS A 214 -3.16 -10.51 19.33
CA HIS A 214 -3.04 -9.18 19.95
C HIS A 214 -4.25 -8.31 19.61
N ASN A 215 -4.65 -8.26 18.36
CA ASN A 215 -5.80 -7.46 17.91
C ASN A 215 -7.12 -7.93 18.54
N GLU A 216 -7.34 -9.23 18.69
CA GLU A 216 -8.52 -9.76 19.40
C GLU A 216 -8.54 -9.35 20.88
N SER A 217 -7.39 -9.35 21.53
CA SER A 217 -7.28 -8.93 22.94
C SER A 217 -7.58 -7.45 23.13
N LEU A 218 -7.12 -6.60 22.21
CA LEU A 218 -7.40 -5.16 22.20
C LEU A 218 -8.89 -4.88 21.99
N ASN A 219 -9.53 -5.56 21.04
CA ASN A 219 -10.95 -5.39 20.77
C ASN A 219 -11.80 -5.76 22.00
N LYS A 220 -11.50 -6.89 22.67
CA LYS A 220 -12.19 -7.28 23.90
C LYS A 220 -12.03 -6.27 25.02
N LYS A 221 -10.82 -5.67 25.20
CA LYS A 221 -10.60 -4.61 26.18
C LYS A 221 -11.42 -3.36 25.88
N ASN A 222 -11.44 -2.93 24.62
CA ASN A 222 -12.20 -1.75 24.20
C ASN A 222 -13.71 -1.95 24.38
N GLU A 223 -14.27 -3.12 24.06
CA GLU A 223 -15.67 -3.44 24.31
C GLU A 223 -16.01 -3.42 25.80
N THR A 224 -15.10 -3.88 26.66
CA THR A 224 -15.30 -3.88 28.12
C THR A 224 -15.31 -2.44 28.66
N ILE A 225 -14.40 -1.58 28.20
CA ILE A 225 -14.34 -0.17 28.60
C ILE A 225 -15.63 0.56 28.19
N LEU A 226 -16.11 0.34 26.95
CA LEU A 226 -17.36 0.93 26.46
C LEU A 226 -18.61 0.48 27.23
N LYS A 227 -18.61 -0.73 27.83
CA LYS A 227 -19.69 -1.22 28.68
C LYS A 227 -19.67 -0.61 30.08
N ILE A 228 -18.52 -0.20 30.58
CA ILE A 228 -18.37 0.41 31.90
C ILE A 228 -18.77 1.90 31.87
N GLN A 229 -18.68 2.55 30.71
CA GLN A 229 -19.00 3.97 30.52
C GLN A 229 -20.51 4.24 30.23
N LYS A 230 -21.32 3.21 30.14
CA LYS A 230 -22.80 3.28 30.02
C LYS A 230 -23.49 2.98 31.34
#